data_96479384d981ebeb8fc2db7caeba32f6
#
_entry.id   96479384d981ebeb8fc2db7caeba32f6
#
_cell.length_a   1.000
_cell.length_b   1.000
_cell.length_c   1.000
_cell.angle_alpha   90.00
_cell.angle_beta   90.00
_cell.angle_gamma   90.00
#
_symmetry.space_group_name_H-M   'P 1'
#
loop_
_entity.id
_entity.type
_entity.pdbx_description
1 polymer ?
#
loop_
_entity_poly.entity_id
_entity_poly.type
_entity_poly.pdbx_seq_one_letter_code
_entity_poly.pdbx_strand_id
1 'polypeptide(L)'
;TSCPTNVGTGLRVSVMVHLPALVMTNQVQQVLGALAPLGLAVRGLYGEGSRAFGNIYQISNQITLGKSEEDTLTNLEAVTKQIIDCEMQAREALKTQSPLITQDKVWRARGTLENARLLTAEETFSILSDDRLGMEMEVLPKVSAGFVSLLINSLQGCLQYRNEKPLDGNLLNYERANFLRQMYQRKDG
;
A
#
# COMPACT_ATOMS: atom_id res chain seq x y z
N THR A 1 2.16 15.46 -29.70
CA THR A 1 1.78 14.20 -29.07
C THR A 1 0.26 14.07 -29.07
N SER A 2 -0.26 12.89 -29.37
CA SER A 2 -1.71 12.63 -29.40
C SER A 2 -2.33 12.34 -28.01
N CYS A 3 -1.53 12.41 -26.96
CA CYS A 3 -2.00 12.13 -25.60
C CYS A 3 -2.37 13.44 -24.87
N PRO A 4 -3.62 13.60 -24.40
CA PRO A 4 -4.06 14.82 -23.70
C PRO A 4 -3.25 15.17 -22.45
N THR A 5 -2.64 14.18 -21.80
CA THR A 5 -1.79 14.36 -20.61
C THR A 5 -0.43 14.98 -20.93
N ASN A 6 -0.06 15.10 -22.21
CA ASN A 6 1.20 15.70 -22.65
C ASN A 6 0.99 17.10 -23.25
N VAL A 7 -0.24 17.63 -23.22
CA VAL A 7 -0.59 18.98 -23.67
C VAL A 7 -0.60 19.93 -22.47
N GLY A 8 -0.08 21.13 -22.62
CA GLY A 8 0.11 22.08 -21.52
C GLY A 8 1.50 21.93 -20.89
N THR A 9 1.62 21.91 -19.57
CA THR A 9 2.91 21.76 -18.86
C THR A 9 3.58 20.43 -19.09
N GLY A 10 2.81 19.38 -19.47
CA GLY A 10 3.30 18.02 -19.59
C GLY A 10 3.73 17.38 -18.25
N LEU A 11 3.57 18.11 -17.14
CA LEU A 11 3.96 17.64 -15.80
C LEU A 11 3.02 16.54 -15.31
N ARG A 12 3.56 15.38 -15.01
CA ARG A 12 2.84 14.32 -14.32
C ARG A 12 3.38 14.15 -12.91
N VAL A 13 2.53 14.42 -11.94
CA VAL A 13 2.82 14.24 -10.53
C VAL A 13 1.97 13.09 -10.01
N SER A 14 2.54 12.26 -9.14
CA SER A 14 1.79 11.20 -8.49
C SER A 14 2.23 11.03 -7.04
N VAL A 15 1.30 10.59 -6.21
CA VAL A 15 1.52 10.20 -4.83
C VAL A 15 1.04 8.77 -4.61
N MET A 16 1.74 8.02 -3.79
CA MET A 16 1.31 6.69 -3.36
C MET A 16 0.78 6.79 -1.93
N VAL A 17 -0.42 6.24 -1.72
CA VAL A 17 -1.11 6.24 -0.43
C VAL A 17 -1.45 4.81 -0.03
N HIS A 18 -1.35 4.52 1.27
CA HIS A 18 -1.71 3.23 1.86
C HIS A 18 -2.99 3.41 2.68
N LEU A 19 -4.09 2.74 2.27
CA LEU A 19 -5.45 2.99 2.74
C LEU A 19 -6.13 1.72 3.28
N PRO A 20 -5.54 0.99 4.23
CA PRO A 20 -6.06 -0.29 4.71
C PRO A 20 -7.36 -0.14 5.50
N ALA A 21 -7.55 0.93 6.28
CA ALA A 21 -8.77 1.10 7.07
C ALA A 21 -9.96 1.47 6.19
N LEU A 22 -9.77 2.31 5.17
CA LEU A 22 -10.81 2.60 4.18
C LEU A 22 -11.23 1.35 3.40
N VAL A 23 -10.29 0.45 3.09
CA VAL A 23 -10.61 -0.84 2.44
C VAL A 23 -11.39 -1.74 3.41
N MET A 24 -10.94 -1.85 4.65
CA MET A 24 -11.56 -2.70 5.66
C MET A 24 -12.99 -2.23 6.04
N THR A 25 -13.24 -0.92 5.98
CA THR A 25 -14.57 -0.33 6.20
C THR A 25 -15.43 -0.20 4.92
N ASN A 26 -14.94 -0.74 3.78
CA ASN A 26 -15.59 -0.66 2.46
C ASN A 26 -15.87 0.77 1.94
N GLN A 27 -15.13 1.77 2.41
CA GLN A 27 -15.30 3.17 2.03
C GLN A 27 -14.35 3.61 0.91
N VAL A 28 -13.33 2.83 0.58
CA VAL A 28 -12.26 3.20 -0.36
C VAL A 28 -12.80 3.57 -1.74
N GLN A 29 -13.80 2.84 -2.26
CA GLN A 29 -14.36 3.12 -3.58
C GLN A 29 -15.11 4.46 -3.63
N GLN A 30 -15.81 4.82 -2.56
CA GLN A 30 -16.50 6.10 -2.45
C GLN A 30 -15.50 7.25 -2.39
N VAL A 31 -14.47 7.14 -1.55
CA VAL A 31 -13.44 8.18 -1.39
C VAL A 31 -12.66 8.37 -2.69
N LEU A 32 -12.15 7.29 -3.29
CA LEU A 32 -11.36 7.37 -4.50
C LEU A 32 -12.18 7.71 -5.76
N GLY A 33 -13.44 7.30 -5.80
CA GLY A 33 -14.38 7.65 -6.90
C GLY A 33 -14.65 9.15 -7.01
N ALA A 34 -14.58 9.88 -5.90
CA ALA A 34 -14.74 11.33 -5.88
C ALA A 34 -13.56 12.11 -6.51
N LEU A 35 -12.46 11.45 -6.87
CA LEU A 35 -11.27 12.09 -7.42
C LEU A 35 -11.33 12.33 -8.94
N ALA A 36 -12.06 11.50 -9.67
CA ALA A 36 -12.16 11.60 -11.12
C ALA A 36 -12.71 12.96 -11.61
N PRO A 37 -13.78 13.53 -11.00
CA PRO A 37 -14.26 14.88 -11.36
C PRO A 37 -13.24 15.99 -11.09
N LEU A 38 -12.26 15.77 -10.19
CA LEU A 38 -11.19 16.72 -9.88
C LEU A 38 -10.01 16.63 -10.88
N GLY A 39 -10.11 15.78 -11.89
CA GLY A 39 -9.06 15.56 -12.88
C GLY A 39 -7.88 14.72 -12.37
N LEU A 40 -8.14 13.87 -11.39
CA LEU A 40 -7.16 12.93 -10.82
C LEU A 40 -7.49 11.51 -11.22
N ALA A 41 -6.46 10.73 -11.53
CA ALA A 41 -6.55 9.30 -11.78
C ALA A 41 -6.06 8.51 -10.60
N VAL A 42 -6.76 7.43 -10.30
CA VAL A 42 -6.36 6.46 -9.28
C VAL A 42 -6.03 5.12 -9.94
N ARG A 43 -4.92 4.53 -9.53
CA ARG A 43 -4.51 3.18 -9.95
C ARG A 43 -4.11 2.37 -8.73
N GLY A 44 -4.51 1.11 -8.66
CA GLY A 44 -3.98 0.18 -7.68
C GLY A 44 -2.54 -0.23 -8.01
N LEU A 45 -1.73 -0.42 -6.99
CA LEU A 45 -0.37 -0.95 -7.18
C LEU A 45 -0.45 -2.41 -7.63
N TYR A 46 0.14 -2.74 -8.78
CA TYR A 46 0.17 -4.07 -9.39
C TYR A 46 -1.20 -4.72 -9.67
N GLY A 47 -2.31 -3.99 -9.58
CA GLY A 47 -3.64 -4.48 -9.91
C GLY A 47 -4.16 -3.95 -11.24
N GLU A 48 -4.92 -4.74 -11.97
CA GLU A 48 -5.73 -4.24 -13.07
C GLU A 48 -6.98 -3.54 -12.52
N GLY A 49 -7.25 -2.35 -13.01
CA GLY A 49 -8.39 -1.55 -12.58
C GLY A 49 -8.28 -1.04 -11.14
N SER A 50 -9.32 -1.23 -10.34
CA SER A 50 -9.41 -0.76 -8.95
C SER A 50 -8.80 -1.72 -7.92
N ARG A 51 -8.26 -2.86 -8.34
CA ARG A 51 -7.68 -3.85 -7.42
C ARG A 51 -6.27 -3.41 -7.04
N ALA A 52 -6.08 -3.08 -5.77
CA ALA A 52 -4.78 -2.66 -5.24
C ALA A 52 -4.20 -3.76 -4.35
N PHE A 53 -3.01 -4.26 -4.70
CA PHE A 53 -2.29 -5.16 -3.80
C PHE A 53 -1.76 -4.39 -2.59
N GLY A 54 -1.99 -4.95 -1.40
CA GLY A 54 -1.54 -4.36 -0.15
C GLY A 54 -2.19 -3.01 0.19
N ASN A 55 -3.38 -2.73 -0.36
CA ASN A 55 -4.14 -1.49 -0.11
C ASN A 55 -3.35 -0.21 -0.47
N ILE A 56 -2.45 -0.30 -1.47
CA ILE A 56 -1.63 0.81 -1.93
C ILE A 56 -2.18 1.32 -3.26
N TYR A 57 -2.45 2.63 -3.31
CA TYR A 57 -3.02 3.31 -4.47
C TYR A 57 -2.09 4.41 -4.94
N GLN A 58 -1.96 4.58 -6.24
CA GLN A 58 -1.31 5.71 -6.87
C GLN A 58 -2.36 6.71 -7.34
N ILE A 59 -2.23 7.94 -6.89
CA ILE A 59 -3.07 9.07 -7.31
C ILE A 59 -2.21 9.98 -8.17
N SER A 60 -2.68 10.36 -9.36
CA SER A 60 -1.93 11.20 -10.28
C SER A 60 -2.84 12.20 -11.00
N ASN A 61 -2.30 13.35 -11.39
CA ASN A 61 -3.03 14.26 -12.25
C ASN A 61 -3.24 13.66 -13.65
N GLN A 62 -4.39 13.97 -14.25
CA GLN A 62 -4.72 13.60 -15.65
C GLN A 62 -4.74 14.81 -16.57
N ILE A 63 -5.00 16.02 -16.05
CA ILE A 63 -5.17 17.23 -16.81
C ILE A 63 -3.98 18.14 -16.54
N THR A 64 -3.31 18.58 -17.60
CA THR A 64 -2.18 19.50 -17.57
C THR A 64 -2.45 20.77 -18.38
N LEU A 65 -3.44 20.74 -19.28
CA LEU A 65 -3.82 21.89 -20.10
C LEU A 65 -4.55 22.95 -19.24
N GLY A 66 -4.07 24.18 -19.29
CA GLY A 66 -4.70 25.31 -18.58
C GLY A 66 -4.43 25.36 -17.07
N LYS A 67 -3.49 24.55 -16.56
CA LYS A 67 -3.02 24.58 -15.18
C LYS A 67 -1.53 24.88 -15.11
N SER A 68 -1.11 25.64 -14.09
CA SER A 68 0.31 25.77 -13.78
C SER A 68 0.84 24.51 -13.08
N GLU A 69 2.16 24.38 -13.02
CA GLU A 69 2.80 23.30 -12.25
C GLU A 69 2.48 23.42 -10.76
N GLU A 70 2.51 24.64 -10.24
CA GLU A 70 2.22 24.94 -8.84
C GLU A 70 0.76 24.64 -8.48
N ASP A 71 -0.20 25.00 -9.34
CA ASP A 71 -1.61 24.64 -9.15
C ASP A 71 -1.81 23.11 -9.11
N THR A 72 -1.09 22.39 -9.97
CA THR A 72 -1.17 20.92 -10.04
C THR A 72 -0.65 20.29 -8.75
N LEU A 73 0.49 20.76 -8.23
CA LEU A 73 1.07 20.29 -6.97
C LEU A 73 0.16 20.62 -5.79
N THR A 74 -0.30 21.86 -5.68
CA THR A 74 -1.18 22.31 -4.59
C THR A 74 -2.49 21.53 -4.55
N ASN A 75 -3.09 21.30 -5.73
CA ASN A 75 -4.32 20.50 -5.81
C ASN A 75 -4.10 19.05 -5.37
N LEU A 76 -3.02 18.40 -5.83
CA LEU A 76 -2.70 17.02 -5.44
C LEU A 76 -2.41 16.91 -3.94
N GLU A 77 -1.70 17.89 -3.38
CA GLU A 77 -1.41 17.94 -1.93
C GLU A 77 -2.69 18.09 -1.10
N ALA A 78 -3.56 19.02 -1.47
CA ALA A 78 -4.81 19.26 -0.77
C ALA A 78 -5.71 18.00 -0.76
N VAL A 79 -5.86 17.36 -1.93
CA VAL A 79 -6.63 16.14 -2.06
C VAL A 79 -6.01 14.98 -1.27
N THR A 80 -4.69 14.86 -1.30
CA THR A 80 -3.98 13.83 -0.54
C THR A 80 -4.21 13.98 0.96
N LYS A 81 -4.19 15.21 1.49
CA LYS A 81 -4.52 15.48 2.90
C LYS A 81 -5.93 15.03 3.25
N GLN A 82 -6.93 15.35 2.41
CA GLN A 82 -8.31 14.91 2.63
C GLN A 82 -8.43 13.37 2.66
N ILE A 83 -7.73 12.66 1.79
CA ILE A 83 -7.74 11.19 1.79
C ILE A 83 -7.10 10.64 3.06
N ILE A 84 -6.00 11.23 3.53
CA ILE A 84 -5.36 10.86 4.79
C ILE A 84 -6.33 11.08 5.96
N ASP A 85 -7.05 12.19 6.00
CA ASP A 85 -8.04 12.45 7.04
C ASP A 85 -9.16 11.40 7.03
N CYS A 86 -9.66 11.00 5.86
CA CYS A 86 -10.63 9.92 5.73
C CYS A 86 -10.08 8.57 6.24
N GLU A 87 -8.84 8.23 5.89
CA GLU A 87 -8.18 7.02 6.39
C GLU A 87 -8.02 7.04 7.92
N MET A 88 -7.64 8.18 8.51
CA MET A 88 -7.53 8.33 9.96
C MET A 88 -8.88 8.19 10.66
N GLN A 89 -9.96 8.76 10.11
CA GLN A 89 -11.33 8.57 10.62
C GLN A 89 -11.76 7.10 10.54
N ALA A 90 -11.44 6.41 9.45
CA ALA A 90 -11.72 4.98 9.31
C ALA A 90 -10.97 4.14 10.35
N ARG A 91 -9.71 4.48 10.67
CA ARG A 91 -8.94 3.82 11.75
C ARG A 91 -9.59 3.99 13.12
N GLU A 92 -10.07 5.19 13.44
CA GLU A 92 -10.79 5.42 14.70
C GLU A 92 -12.14 4.69 14.74
N ALA A 93 -12.84 4.59 13.61
CA ALA A 93 -14.05 3.78 13.51
C ALA A 93 -13.76 2.29 13.75
N LEU A 94 -12.66 1.74 13.22
CA LEU A 94 -12.25 0.35 13.48
C LEU A 94 -11.94 0.11 14.96
N LYS A 95 -11.29 1.05 15.63
CA LYS A 95 -10.99 0.95 17.08
C LYS A 95 -12.25 0.90 17.94
N THR A 96 -13.27 1.66 17.55
CA THR A 96 -14.49 1.83 18.37
C THR A 96 -15.60 0.85 18.01
N GLN A 97 -15.80 0.58 16.71
CA GLN A 97 -16.94 -0.21 16.24
C GLN A 97 -16.62 -1.69 16.03
N SER A 98 -15.37 -2.04 15.76
CA SER A 98 -14.98 -3.42 15.43
C SER A 98 -13.62 -3.82 16.05
N PRO A 99 -13.36 -3.55 17.35
CA PRO A 99 -12.04 -3.74 17.94
C PRO A 99 -11.56 -5.19 17.87
N LEU A 100 -12.40 -6.16 18.19
CA LEU A 100 -12.01 -7.58 18.21
C LEU A 100 -11.72 -8.12 16.81
N ILE A 101 -12.53 -7.77 15.82
CA ILE A 101 -12.32 -8.20 14.44
C ILE A 101 -11.03 -7.60 13.89
N THR A 102 -10.77 -6.33 14.20
CA THR A 102 -9.55 -5.64 13.78
C THR A 102 -8.32 -6.28 14.44
N GLN A 103 -8.38 -6.54 15.76
CA GLN A 103 -7.31 -7.20 16.49
C GLN A 103 -7.02 -8.60 15.93
N ASP A 104 -8.03 -9.43 15.74
CA ASP A 104 -7.85 -10.79 15.17
C ASP A 104 -7.16 -10.72 13.80
N LYS A 105 -7.61 -9.82 12.93
CA LYS A 105 -7.05 -9.67 11.58
C LYS A 105 -5.57 -9.30 11.62
N VAL A 106 -5.19 -8.28 12.39
CA VAL A 106 -3.80 -7.81 12.42
C VAL A 106 -2.86 -8.79 13.14
N TRP A 107 -3.34 -9.49 14.18
CA TRP A 107 -2.56 -10.53 14.85
C TRP A 107 -2.37 -11.78 13.98
N ARG A 108 -3.36 -12.16 13.17
CA ARG A 108 -3.21 -13.24 12.16
C ARG A 108 -2.16 -12.87 11.13
N ALA A 109 -2.18 -11.62 10.64
CA ALA A 109 -1.17 -11.13 9.71
C ALA A 109 0.23 -11.23 10.31
N ARG A 110 0.43 -10.75 11.55
CA ARG A 110 1.69 -10.86 12.28
C ARG A 110 2.13 -12.30 12.45
N GLY A 111 1.25 -13.17 12.91
CA GLY A 111 1.55 -14.59 13.10
C GLY A 111 1.95 -15.29 11.80
N THR A 112 1.32 -14.91 10.67
CA THR A 112 1.68 -15.43 9.35
C THR A 112 3.06 -14.94 8.92
N LEU A 113 3.38 -13.66 9.08
CA LEU A 113 4.70 -13.09 8.74
C LEU A 113 5.84 -13.72 9.55
N GLU A 114 5.59 -14.07 10.79
CA GLU A 114 6.57 -14.68 11.68
C GLU A 114 6.75 -16.18 11.45
N ASN A 115 5.74 -16.89 10.92
CA ASN A 115 5.72 -18.37 10.92
C ASN A 115 5.51 -19.03 9.57
N ALA A 116 4.98 -18.36 8.55
CA ALA A 116 4.70 -18.96 7.24
C ALA A 116 5.97 -19.54 6.59
N ARG A 117 5.84 -20.62 5.86
CA ARG A 117 6.91 -21.28 5.11
C ARG A 117 6.87 -20.95 3.62
N LEU A 118 5.69 -20.67 3.10
CA LEU A 118 5.46 -20.26 1.72
C LEU A 118 4.58 -19.01 1.74
N LEU A 119 4.92 -18.00 0.96
CA LEU A 119 4.13 -16.78 0.79
C LEU A 119 4.15 -16.37 -0.69
N THR A 120 2.99 -16.25 -1.29
CA THR A 120 2.86 -15.64 -2.61
C THR A 120 3.10 -14.13 -2.52
N ALA A 121 3.36 -13.47 -3.65
CA ALA A 121 3.52 -12.01 -3.65
C ALA A 121 2.23 -11.30 -3.22
N GLU A 122 1.07 -11.73 -3.76
CA GLU A 122 -0.23 -11.14 -3.43
C GLU A 122 -0.56 -11.27 -1.95
N GLU A 123 -0.41 -12.48 -1.39
CA GLU A 123 -0.60 -12.73 0.03
C GLU A 123 0.34 -11.87 0.89
N THR A 124 1.61 -11.80 0.52
CA THR A 124 2.61 -10.97 1.23
C THR A 124 2.20 -9.52 1.29
N PHE A 125 1.77 -8.94 0.17
CA PHE A 125 1.33 -7.54 0.16
C PHE A 125 0.12 -7.31 1.05
N SER A 126 -0.83 -8.25 1.04
CA SER A 126 -2.04 -8.18 1.88
C SER A 126 -1.70 -8.24 3.36
N ILE A 127 -0.91 -9.24 3.79
CA ILE A 127 -0.58 -9.41 5.21
C ILE A 127 0.37 -8.33 5.74
N LEU A 128 1.31 -7.82 4.93
CA LEU A 128 2.15 -6.68 5.30
C LEU A 128 1.31 -5.40 5.48
N SER A 129 0.27 -5.21 4.67
CA SER A 129 -0.65 -4.09 4.80
C SER A 129 -1.46 -4.17 6.11
N ASP A 130 -1.98 -5.36 6.44
CA ASP A 130 -2.73 -5.57 7.67
C ASP A 130 -1.84 -5.44 8.92
N ASP A 131 -0.62 -5.96 8.86
CA ASP A 131 0.37 -5.82 9.93
C ASP A 131 0.76 -4.35 10.14
N ARG A 132 0.98 -3.61 9.04
CA ARG A 132 1.24 -2.17 9.12
C ARG A 132 0.09 -1.40 9.75
N LEU A 133 -1.16 -1.72 9.40
CA LEU A 133 -2.34 -1.14 10.04
C LEU A 133 -2.32 -1.39 11.55
N GLY A 134 -2.03 -2.62 11.97
CA GLY A 134 -1.94 -2.99 13.39
C GLY A 134 -0.87 -2.20 14.15
N MET A 135 0.29 -1.97 13.54
CA MET A 135 1.35 -1.14 14.13
C MET A 135 0.95 0.34 14.24
N GLU A 136 0.32 0.90 13.21
CA GLU A 136 -0.13 2.30 13.20
C GLU A 136 -1.30 2.55 14.16
N MET A 137 -2.12 1.54 14.41
CA MET A 137 -3.20 1.58 15.40
C MET A 137 -2.72 1.26 16.83
N GLU A 138 -1.43 1.00 17.02
CA GLU A 138 -0.81 0.61 18.31
C GLU A 138 -1.36 -0.70 18.91
N VAL A 139 -1.94 -1.56 18.06
CA VAL A 139 -2.40 -2.92 18.43
C VAL A 139 -1.23 -3.91 18.39
N LEU A 140 -0.28 -3.71 17.49
CA LEU A 140 0.90 -4.56 17.31
C LEU A 140 2.18 -3.81 17.70
N PRO A 141 3.19 -4.50 18.25
CA PRO A 141 4.50 -3.91 18.44
C PRO A 141 5.13 -3.52 17.11
N LYS A 142 5.87 -2.42 17.10
CA LYS A 142 6.60 -1.96 15.92
C LYS A 142 7.73 -2.92 15.57
N VAL A 143 8.01 -3.03 14.28
CA VAL A 143 9.15 -3.76 13.72
C VAL A 143 10.11 -2.73 13.16
N SER A 144 11.42 -2.94 13.35
CA SER A 144 12.47 -2.00 12.89
C SER A 144 12.50 -1.83 11.37
N ALA A 145 12.13 -2.87 10.63
CA ALA A 145 12.10 -2.83 9.18
C ALA A 145 10.95 -1.96 8.65
N GLY A 146 11.27 -0.99 7.81
CA GLY A 146 10.28 -0.11 7.19
C GLY A 146 9.35 -0.85 6.23
N PHE A 147 8.04 -0.53 6.24
CA PHE A 147 7.01 -1.16 5.42
C PHE A 147 7.36 -1.21 3.92
N VAL A 148 7.76 -0.08 3.33
CA VAL A 148 8.15 0.00 1.92
C VAL A 148 9.37 -0.88 1.62
N SER A 149 10.33 -0.94 2.55
CA SER A 149 11.51 -1.80 2.43
C SER A 149 11.11 -3.28 2.42
N LEU A 150 10.21 -3.70 3.30
CA LEU A 150 9.70 -5.08 3.33
C LEU A 150 8.98 -5.44 2.03
N LEU A 151 8.15 -4.56 1.50
CA LEU A 151 7.44 -4.76 0.23
C LEU A 151 8.44 -4.93 -0.93
N ILE A 152 9.36 -3.98 -1.12
CA ILE A 152 10.31 -4.00 -2.24
C ILE A 152 11.20 -5.24 -2.16
N ASN A 153 11.74 -5.55 -0.98
CA ASN A 153 12.65 -6.67 -0.81
C ASN A 153 11.97 -8.05 -0.87
N SER A 154 10.65 -8.11 -0.77
CA SER A 154 9.86 -9.33 -0.99
C SER A 154 9.51 -9.58 -2.46
N LEU A 155 9.78 -8.63 -3.38
CA LEU A 155 9.56 -8.78 -4.81
C LEU A 155 10.52 -9.81 -5.42
N GLN A 156 10.06 -10.49 -6.47
CA GLN A 156 10.81 -11.52 -7.19
C GLN A 156 12.21 -11.05 -7.59
N GLY A 157 12.35 -9.88 -8.21
CA GLY A 157 13.64 -9.37 -8.66
C GLY A 157 14.64 -9.19 -7.54
N CYS A 158 14.21 -8.65 -6.40
CA CYS A 158 15.08 -8.47 -5.23
C CYS A 158 15.47 -9.81 -4.59
N LEU A 159 14.54 -10.78 -4.53
CA LEU A 159 14.83 -12.11 -4.00
C LEU A 159 15.79 -12.87 -4.91
N GLN A 160 15.61 -12.81 -6.23
CA GLN A 160 16.52 -13.42 -7.20
C GLN A 160 17.94 -12.83 -7.13
N TYR A 161 18.04 -11.50 -7.03
CA TYR A 161 19.32 -10.81 -6.88
C TYR A 161 20.09 -11.27 -5.63
N ARG A 162 19.40 -11.44 -4.50
CA ARG A 162 20.01 -11.90 -3.24
C ARG A 162 20.48 -13.35 -3.27
N ASN A 163 19.74 -14.20 -3.99
CA ASN A 163 20.04 -15.62 -4.02
C ASN A 163 21.01 -16.00 -5.14
N GLU A 164 21.42 -15.05 -5.99
CA GLU A 164 22.33 -15.25 -7.13
C GLU A 164 21.88 -16.38 -8.08
N LYS A 165 20.61 -16.78 -8.00
CA LYS A 165 20.04 -17.90 -8.75
C LYS A 165 18.62 -17.54 -9.22
N PRO A 166 18.20 -18.07 -10.37
CA PRO A 166 16.80 -18.02 -10.74
C PRO A 166 15.94 -18.72 -9.68
N LEU A 167 14.94 -18.01 -9.17
CA LEU A 167 13.93 -18.55 -8.26
C LEU A 167 12.60 -18.60 -8.99
N ASP A 168 11.90 -19.72 -8.90
CA ASP A 168 10.58 -19.91 -9.48
C ASP A 168 9.63 -20.63 -8.51
N GLY A 169 8.34 -20.55 -8.78
CA GLY A 169 7.28 -21.27 -8.10
C GLY A 169 7.41 -21.28 -6.58
N ASN A 170 7.42 -22.48 -6.02
CA ASN A 170 7.46 -22.67 -4.56
C ASN A 170 8.79 -22.23 -3.93
N LEU A 171 9.89 -22.31 -4.65
CA LEU A 171 11.19 -21.86 -4.13
C LEU A 171 11.19 -20.34 -3.91
N LEU A 172 10.63 -19.58 -4.87
CA LEU A 172 10.46 -18.14 -4.73
C LEU A 172 9.55 -17.79 -3.53
N ASN A 173 8.45 -18.52 -3.36
CA ASN A 173 7.52 -18.31 -2.25
C ASN A 173 8.16 -18.67 -0.90
N TYR A 174 9.01 -19.70 -0.87
CA TYR A 174 9.78 -20.09 0.30
C TYR A 174 10.81 -19.01 0.69
N GLU A 175 11.58 -18.49 -0.27
CA GLU A 175 12.60 -17.47 0.00
C GLU A 175 11.95 -16.13 0.44
N ARG A 176 10.77 -15.81 -0.10
CA ARG A 176 9.99 -14.65 0.36
C ARG A 176 9.58 -14.82 1.82
N ALA A 177 9.02 -15.96 2.17
CA ALA A 177 8.63 -16.26 3.55
C ALA A 177 9.83 -16.29 4.49
N ASN A 178 10.96 -16.85 4.06
CA ASN A 178 12.20 -16.91 4.83
C ASN A 178 12.75 -15.49 5.12
N PHE A 179 12.80 -14.65 4.10
CA PHE A 179 13.20 -13.24 4.25
C PHE A 179 12.34 -12.52 5.28
N LEU A 180 11.01 -12.63 5.18
CA LEU A 180 10.11 -11.93 6.10
C LEU A 180 10.25 -12.44 7.54
N ARG A 181 10.31 -13.76 7.75
CA ARG A 181 10.56 -14.31 9.09
C ARG A 181 11.84 -13.75 9.72
N GLN A 182 12.92 -13.67 8.94
CA GLN A 182 14.18 -13.10 9.44
C GLN A 182 14.01 -11.63 9.84
N MET A 183 13.25 -10.84 9.10
CA MET A 183 13.01 -9.43 9.42
C MET A 183 12.16 -9.26 10.70
N TYR A 184 11.17 -10.13 10.90
CA TYR A 184 10.28 -10.08 12.05
C TYR A 184 10.85 -10.72 13.32
N GLN A 185 11.80 -11.65 13.19
CA GLN A 185 12.48 -12.28 14.32
C GLN A 185 13.72 -11.52 14.81
N ARG A 186 14.20 -10.53 14.06
CA ARG A 186 15.27 -9.65 14.54
C ARG A 186 14.74 -8.86 15.74
N LYS A 187 15.13 -9.28 16.93
CA LYS A 187 15.01 -8.44 18.11
C LYS A 187 16.02 -7.31 17.96
N ASP A 188 15.56 -6.08 18.01
CA ASP A 188 16.44 -4.94 18.11
C ASP A 188 17.26 -5.13 19.40
N GLY A 189 18.59 -5.27 19.23
CA GLY A 189 19.52 -5.31 20.34
C GLY A 189 19.71 -3.92 20.94
#